data_055532b7efad27afb153cf3e7435da00
#
_entry.id   055532b7efad27afb153cf3e7435da00
#
_cell.length_a   1.000
_cell.length_b   1.000
_cell.length_c   1.000
_cell.angle_alpha   90.00
_cell.angle_beta   90.00
_cell.angle_gamma   90.00
#
_symmetry.space_group_name_H-M   'P 1'
#
loop_
_entity.id
_entity.type
_entity.pdbx_description
1 polymer ?
#
loop_
_entity_poly.entity_id
_entity_poly.type
_entity_poly.pdbx_seq_one_letter_code
_entity_poly.pdbx_strand_id
1 'polypeptide(L)'
;MRVTEREITAEVELCRPDGTLNPDAVGWTRHPLHDTSRIGRGRRGWGRAKRWEYWAVTTPTHLIGVTVSSLDYAGVYAVWVHDRRSGETVSHDVIDPLARGASLPARLGDDPARASAGGLTIAIEAASGGTRLTVDGPRVRLDVLAQRPEGHEAMGVVVPWSARRFQYTVKDVARPARGRLWVDGVEHTVADGDSW
;
A
#
# COMPACT_ATOMS: atom_id res chain seq x y z
N MET A 1 24.87 -15.93 -6.92
CA MET A 1 25.27 -14.60 -6.37
C MET A 1 24.98 -14.63 -4.86
N ARG A 2 25.93 -14.35 -4.01
CA ARG A 2 25.70 -14.37 -2.54
C ARG A 2 25.15 -13.01 -2.16
N VAL A 3 23.97 -12.95 -1.52
CA VAL A 3 23.40 -11.71 -0.95
C VAL A 3 24.33 -11.27 0.18
N THR A 4 24.80 -10.03 0.12
CA THR A 4 25.72 -9.43 1.10
C THR A 4 25.02 -8.43 2.03
N GLU A 5 23.82 -8.00 1.67
CA GLU A 5 23.01 -7.08 2.46
C GLU A 5 22.50 -7.79 3.73
N ARG A 6 22.46 -7.03 4.81
CA ARG A 6 22.04 -7.50 6.13
C ARG A 6 20.57 -7.88 6.12
N GLU A 7 20.23 -9.09 6.54
CA GLU A 7 18.85 -9.45 6.89
C GLU A 7 18.53 -8.93 8.29
N ILE A 8 17.38 -8.25 8.41
CA ILE A 8 16.82 -7.77 9.68
C ILE A 8 15.69 -8.72 10.05
N THR A 9 15.78 -9.32 11.24
CA THR A 9 14.87 -10.36 11.73
C THR A 9 14.05 -9.94 12.93
N ALA A 10 14.24 -8.71 13.42
CA ALA A 10 13.51 -8.14 14.55
C ALA A 10 12.95 -6.76 14.18
N GLU A 11 11.93 -6.33 14.92
CA GLU A 11 11.34 -5.00 14.75
C GLU A 11 12.38 -3.90 14.93
N VAL A 12 12.31 -2.88 14.10
CA VAL A 12 13.26 -1.77 14.09
C VAL A 12 12.57 -0.45 13.71
N GLU A 13 12.97 0.61 14.39
CA GLU A 13 12.58 1.98 14.03
C GLU A 13 13.29 2.41 12.75
N LEU A 14 12.54 2.77 11.71
CA LEU A 14 13.13 3.24 10.45
C LEU A 14 13.90 4.55 10.62
N CYS A 15 13.39 5.45 11.47
CA CYS A 15 14.00 6.74 11.74
C CYS A 15 14.32 6.94 13.21
N ARG A 16 15.40 7.64 13.47
CA ARG A 16 15.74 8.19 14.79
C ARG A 16 14.74 9.28 15.22
N PRO A 17 14.69 9.69 16.48
CA PRO A 17 13.78 10.73 16.95
C PRO A 17 13.90 12.08 16.20
N ASP A 18 15.07 12.39 15.63
CA ASP A 18 15.29 13.59 14.82
C ASP A 18 14.85 13.45 13.34
N GLY A 19 14.24 12.31 12.97
CA GLY A 19 13.76 12.02 11.63
C GLY A 19 14.86 11.58 10.64
N THR A 20 16.10 11.40 11.09
CA THR A 20 17.15 10.82 10.24
C THR A 20 17.03 9.30 10.18
N LEU A 21 17.53 8.70 9.10
CA LEU A 21 17.56 7.25 8.94
C LEU A 21 18.32 6.60 10.10
N ASN A 22 17.72 5.60 10.69
CA ASN A 22 18.40 4.74 11.65
C ASN A 22 19.33 3.77 10.89
N PRO A 23 20.66 3.78 11.13
CA PRO A 23 21.59 2.85 10.48
C PRO A 23 21.24 1.37 10.73
N ASP A 24 20.65 1.04 11.89
CA ASP A 24 20.24 -0.31 12.21
C ASP A 24 19.02 -0.79 11.39
N ALA A 25 18.31 0.14 10.75
CA ALA A 25 17.20 -0.17 9.85
C ALA A 25 17.63 -0.45 8.40
N VAL A 26 18.93 -0.27 8.08
CA VAL A 26 19.44 -0.51 6.72
C VAL A 26 19.64 -2.00 6.49
N GLY A 27 18.95 -2.53 5.49
CA GLY A 27 18.95 -3.94 5.14
C GLY A 27 17.63 -4.36 4.50
N TRP A 28 17.34 -5.66 4.58
CA TRP A 28 16.12 -6.24 4.04
C TRP A 28 15.44 -7.15 5.07
N THR A 29 14.15 -7.41 4.89
CA THR A 29 13.32 -8.22 5.78
C THR A 29 12.41 -9.16 4.98
N ARG A 30 11.98 -10.27 5.61
CA ARG A 30 10.93 -11.17 5.07
C ARG A 30 9.52 -10.78 5.52
N HIS A 31 9.42 -9.84 6.43
CA HIS A 31 8.15 -9.33 6.95
C HIS A 31 8.26 -7.82 7.14
N PRO A 32 7.15 -7.07 7.23
CA PRO A 32 7.18 -5.62 7.46
C PRO A 32 7.56 -5.30 8.91
N LEU A 33 8.87 -5.32 9.22
CA LEU A 33 9.42 -5.12 10.57
C LEU A 33 9.79 -3.66 10.89
N HIS A 34 9.76 -2.76 9.90
CA HIS A 34 10.16 -1.37 10.07
C HIS A 34 8.99 -0.51 10.56
N ASP A 35 9.18 0.17 11.69
CA ASP A 35 8.26 1.22 12.14
C ASP A 35 8.59 2.53 11.42
N THR A 36 7.64 3.02 10.64
CA THR A 36 7.76 4.23 9.82
C THR A 36 7.15 5.47 10.48
N SER A 37 6.69 5.37 11.74
CA SER A 37 5.95 6.44 12.44
C SER A 37 6.70 7.77 12.54
N ARG A 38 8.04 7.75 12.41
CA ARG A 38 8.89 8.94 12.53
C ARG A 38 9.32 9.55 11.19
N ILE A 39 8.86 8.98 10.05
CA ILE A 39 9.13 9.59 8.74
C ILE A 39 8.48 10.97 8.69
N GLY A 40 9.24 11.97 8.24
CA GLY A 40 8.75 13.33 8.05
C GLY A 40 8.46 14.11 9.33
N ARG A 41 8.74 13.56 10.51
CA ARG A 41 8.53 14.28 11.78
C ARG A 41 9.43 15.49 11.94
N GLY A 42 8.88 16.51 12.62
CA GLY A 42 9.56 17.75 12.92
C GLY A 42 9.50 18.78 11.78
N ARG A 43 9.81 20.04 12.12
CA ARG A 43 9.70 21.19 11.19
C ARG A 43 10.54 21.05 9.91
N ARG A 44 11.61 20.25 9.93
CA ARG A 44 12.49 20.01 8.77
C ARG A 44 12.04 18.85 7.89
N GLY A 45 11.16 17.99 8.39
CA GLY A 45 10.67 16.81 7.67
C GLY A 45 9.38 17.05 6.89
N TRP A 46 8.57 18.02 7.32
CA TRP A 46 7.30 18.34 6.69
C TRP A 46 7.47 18.74 5.21
N GLY A 47 6.60 18.23 4.36
CA GLY A 47 6.64 18.45 2.91
C GLY A 47 7.73 17.67 2.15
N ARG A 48 8.50 16.84 2.84
CA ARG A 48 9.58 16.02 2.24
C ARG A 48 9.32 14.53 2.29
N ALA A 49 8.47 14.08 3.20
CA ALA A 49 8.07 12.70 3.28
C ALA A 49 7.01 12.39 2.22
N LYS A 50 7.13 11.20 1.64
CA LYS A 50 6.12 10.63 0.75
C LYS A 50 5.85 9.23 1.24
N ARG A 51 4.60 8.95 1.56
CA ARG A 51 4.14 7.64 2.01
C ARG A 51 2.97 7.22 1.16
N TRP A 52 2.93 5.96 0.77
CA TRP A 52 1.80 5.40 0.06
C TRP A 52 1.66 3.91 0.33
N GLU A 53 0.46 3.45 0.22
CA GLU A 53 0.12 2.05 0.11
C GLU A 53 -0.59 1.84 -1.23
N TYR A 54 -0.08 0.92 -2.03
CA TYR A 54 -0.59 0.57 -3.35
C TYR A 54 -0.84 -0.93 -3.42
N TRP A 55 -2.00 -1.28 -3.90
CA TRP A 55 -2.35 -2.66 -4.19
C TRP A 55 -2.77 -2.81 -5.64
N ALA A 56 -2.29 -3.89 -6.28
CA ALA A 56 -2.76 -4.31 -7.58
C ALA A 56 -3.40 -5.69 -7.45
N VAL A 57 -4.58 -5.85 -8.03
CA VAL A 57 -5.26 -7.15 -8.15
C VAL A 57 -5.36 -7.48 -9.63
N THR A 58 -4.82 -8.63 -10.00
CA THR A 58 -4.86 -9.15 -11.37
C THR A 58 -5.87 -10.29 -11.43
N THR A 59 -6.77 -10.21 -12.40
CA THR A 59 -7.72 -11.28 -12.72
C THR A 59 -7.59 -11.68 -14.19
N PRO A 60 -8.20 -12.76 -14.64
CA PRO A 60 -8.23 -13.09 -16.07
C PRO A 60 -8.80 -11.98 -16.96
N THR A 61 -9.71 -11.18 -16.42
CA THR A 61 -10.46 -10.16 -17.19
C THR A 61 -10.12 -8.71 -16.84
N HIS A 62 -9.62 -8.44 -15.64
CA HIS A 62 -9.36 -7.07 -15.18
C HIS A 62 -8.00 -6.94 -14.48
N LEU A 63 -7.42 -5.74 -14.60
CA LEU A 63 -6.36 -5.26 -13.73
C LEU A 63 -6.93 -4.13 -12.88
N ILE A 64 -6.70 -4.18 -11.58
CA ILE A 64 -7.27 -3.23 -10.62
C ILE A 64 -6.12 -2.64 -9.83
N GLY A 65 -6.08 -1.31 -9.69
CA GLY A 65 -5.11 -0.64 -8.82
C GLY A 65 -5.81 0.27 -7.82
N VAL A 66 -5.35 0.22 -6.57
CA VAL A 66 -5.86 1.03 -5.46
C VAL A 66 -4.69 1.72 -4.78
N THR A 67 -4.80 3.03 -4.56
CA THR A 67 -3.74 3.85 -3.96
C THR A 67 -4.27 4.73 -2.85
N VAL A 68 -3.59 4.71 -1.72
CA VAL A 68 -3.71 5.71 -0.65
C VAL A 68 -2.35 6.34 -0.45
N SER A 69 -2.22 7.65 -0.62
CA SER A 69 -0.93 8.33 -0.42
C SER A 69 -1.04 9.61 0.38
N SER A 70 0.03 9.96 1.06
CA SER A 70 0.24 11.23 1.75
C SER A 70 1.60 11.79 1.40
N LEU A 71 1.60 13.04 0.95
CA LEU A 71 2.78 13.85 0.63
C LEU A 71 2.97 14.98 1.65
N ASP A 72 2.30 14.92 2.81
CA ASP A 72 2.11 15.96 3.81
C ASP A 72 1.23 17.14 3.31
N TYR A 73 1.64 17.81 2.22
CA TYR A 73 0.90 18.95 1.64
C TYR A 73 -0.27 18.54 0.74
N ALA A 74 -0.34 17.28 0.32
CA ALA A 74 -1.41 16.71 -0.46
C ALA A 74 -1.55 15.21 -0.23
N GLY A 75 -2.77 14.69 -0.27
CA GLY A 75 -3.07 13.29 -0.46
C GLY A 75 -3.42 13.02 -1.92
N VAL A 76 -3.07 11.84 -2.43
CA VAL A 76 -3.55 11.33 -3.71
C VAL A 76 -4.18 9.97 -3.47
N TYR A 77 -5.47 9.88 -3.74
CA TYR A 77 -6.24 8.66 -3.61
C TYR A 77 -6.73 8.25 -4.97
N ALA A 78 -6.54 7.01 -5.33
CA ALA A 78 -6.88 6.57 -6.66
C ALA A 78 -7.41 5.14 -6.67
N VAL A 79 -8.37 4.91 -7.55
CA VAL A 79 -8.75 3.59 -8.02
C VAL A 79 -8.79 3.60 -9.54
N TRP A 80 -8.26 2.57 -10.17
CA TRP A 80 -8.39 2.34 -11.58
C TRP A 80 -8.66 0.87 -11.88
N VAL A 81 -9.42 0.64 -12.94
CA VAL A 81 -9.76 -0.70 -13.43
C VAL A 81 -9.57 -0.72 -14.93
N HIS A 82 -8.76 -1.64 -15.40
CA HIS A 82 -8.54 -1.89 -16.82
C HIS A 82 -9.19 -3.21 -17.22
N ASP A 83 -10.13 -3.16 -18.16
CA ASP A 83 -10.70 -4.35 -18.78
C ASP A 83 -9.73 -4.87 -19.87
N ARG A 84 -9.24 -6.07 -19.67
CA ARG A 84 -8.26 -6.71 -20.57
C ARG A 84 -8.86 -7.15 -21.90
N ARG A 85 -10.18 -7.25 -22.03
CA ARG A 85 -10.88 -7.66 -23.26
C ARG A 85 -11.19 -6.47 -24.14
N SER A 86 -11.80 -5.42 -23.58
CA SER A 86 -12.14 -4.21 -24.32
C SER A 86 -10.97 -3.25 -24.47
N GLY A 87 -9.97 -3.29 -23.56
CA GLY A 87 -8.90 -2.31 -23.46
C GLY A 87 -9.33 -1.01 -22.77
N GLU A 88 -10.55 -0.93 -22.30
CA GLU A 88 -11.07 0.26 -21.62
C GLU A 88 -10.50 0.37 -20.20
N THR A 89 -10.31 1.62 -19.74
CA THR A 89 -9.89 1.92 -18.38
C THR A 89 -10.86 2.91 -17.75
N VAL A 90 -11.33 2.55 -16.55
CA VAL A 90 -12.10 3.43 -15.67
C VAL A 90 -11.21 3.83 -14.52
N SER A 91 -11.08 5.12 -14.24
CA SER A 91 -10.33 5.63 -13.10
C SER A 91 -11.09 6.69 -12.33
N HIS A 92 -10.78 6.83 -11.06
CA HIS A 92 -11.20 7.93 -10.21
C HIS A 92 -10.05 8.32 -9.30
N ASP A 93 -9.53 9.54 -9.51
CA ASP A 93 -8.38 10.09 -8.81
C ASP A 93 -8.82 11.33 -8.03
N VAL A 94 -8.38 11.43 -6.79
CA VAL A 94 -8.69 12.55 -5.89
C VAL A 94 -7.39 13.14 -5.36
N ILE A 95 -7.26 14.47 -5.46
CA ILE A 95 -6.21 15.23 -4.77
C ILE A 95 -6.85 15.92 -3.58
N ASP A 96 -6.38 15.56 -2.39
CA ASP A 96 -6.87 16.10 -1.11
C ASP A 96 -5.81 17.03 -0.51
N PRO A 97 -6.08 18.34 -0.37
CA PRO A 97 -5.15 19.28 0.24
C PRO A 97 -4.79 18.88 1.67
N LEU A 98 -3.48 18.87 1.98
CA LEU A 98 -2.93 18.51 3.28
C LEU A 98 -3.19 17.03 3.68
N ALA A 99 -3.58 16.17 2.76
CA ALA A 99 -3.87 14.75 2.98
C ALA A 99 -4.78 14.50 4.20
N ARG A 100 -5.78 15.35 4.43
CA ARG A 100 -6.64 15.30 5.62
C ARG A 100 -7.52 14.07 5.67
N GLY A 101 -7.88 13.54 4.51
CA GLY A 101 -8.69 12.33 4.38
C GLY A 101 -7.87 11.05 4.44
N ALA A 102 -6.53 11.10 4.54
CA ALA A 102 -5.68 9.91 4.55
C ALA A 102 -5.20 9.51 5.93
N SER A 103 -5.16 8.21 6.17
CA SER A 103 -4.43 7.59 7.28
C SER A 103 -3.60 6.44 6.73
N LEU A 104 -2.32 6.40 7.06
CA LEU A 104 -1.39 5.33 6.68
C LEU A 104 -0.76 4.74 7.93
N PRO A 105 -0.70 3.40 8.06
CA PRO A 105 -0.19 2.73 9.24
C PRO A 105 1.31 2.98 9.42
N ALA A 106 1.77 2.94 10.67
CA ALA A 106 3.20 3.00 10.97
C ALA A 106 3.96 1.80 10.39
N ARG A 107 3.33 0.64 10.39
CA ARG A 107 3.81 -0.61 9.82
C ARG A 107 2.69 -1.25 9.00
N LEU A 108 3.03 -1.85 7.86
CA LEU A 108 2.07 -2.52 7.01
C LEU A 108 1.34 -3.63 7.79
N GLY A 109 0.02 -3.52 7.88
CA GLY A 109 -0.86 -4.51 8.51
C GLY A 109 -1.18 -4.26 9.99
N ASP A 110 -0.55 -3.29 10.68
CA ASP A 110 -0.88 -2.98 12.08
C ASP A 110 -2.21 -2.23 12.18
N ASP A 111 -2.34 -1.15 11.42
CA ASP A 111 -3.55 -0.33 11.34
C ASP A 111 -4.03 -0.24 9.88
N PRO A 112 -5.30 0.09 9.65
CA PRO A 112 -5.81 0.29 8.30
C PRO A 112 -5.17 1.49 7.59
N ALA A 113 -4.82 1.30 6.31
CA ALA A 113 -4.68 2.44 5.40
C ALA A 113 -6.06 2.88 4.93
N ARG A 114 -6.39 4.15 5.07
CA ARG A 114 -7.70 4.71 4.72
C ARG A 114 -7.57 5.98 3.92
N ALA A 115 -8.50 6.21 3.03
CA ALA A 115 -8.70 7.49 2.36
C ALA A 115 -10.18 7.79 2.21
N SER A 116 -10.57 9.06 2.39
CA SER A 116 -11.94 9.51 2.13
C SER A 116 -11.95 10.98 1.70
N ALA A 117 -12.19 11.22 0.42
CA ALA A 117 -12.39 12.56 -0.15
C ALA A 117 -13.00 12.44 -1.55
N GLY A 118 -13.65 13.51 -2.04
CA GLY A 118 -14.10 13.63 -3.43
C GLY A 118 -15.03 12.51 -3.91
N GLY A 119 -15.83 11.92 -3.01
CA GLY A 119 -16.72 10.80 -3.34
C GLY A 119 -16.01 9.44 -3.44
N LEU A 120 -14.72 9.36 -3.09
CA LEU A 120 -13.94 8.13 -3.05
C LEU A 120 -13.63 7.76 -1.60
N THR A 121 -13.96 6.53 -1.21
CA THR A 121 -13.56 5.95 0.07
C THR A 121 -12.77 4.68 -0.20
N ILE A 122 -11.61 4.56 0.46
CA ILE A 122 -10.72 3.39 0.36
C ILE A 122 -10.40 2.92 1.78
N ALA A 123 -10.44 1.62 2.01
CA ALA A 123 -9.86 1.00 3.20
C ALA A 123 -9.08 -0.26 2.81
N ILE A 124 -7.90 -0.37 3.37
CA ILE A 124 -7.00 -1.52 3.25
C ILE A 124 -6.68 -1.95 4.67
N GLU A 125 -7.17 -3.10 5.08
CA GLU A 125 -7.13 -3.49 6.49
C GLU A 125 -6.87 -4.99 6.68
N ALA A 126 -6.27 -5.33 7.81
CA ALA A 126 -6.10 -6.71 8.20
C ALA A 126 -7.48 -7.38 8.40
N ALA A 127 -7.63 -8.59 7.88
CA ALA A 127 -8.83 -9.39 8.00
C ALA A 127 -8.46 -10.85 8.26
N SER A 128 -9.44 -11.65 8.70
CA SER A 128 -9.23 -13.09 8.86
C SER A 128 -8.76 -13.70 7.54
N GLY A 129 -7.58 -14.30 7.56
CA GLY A 129 -6.96 -14.95 6.39
C GLY A 129 -6.23 -14.02 5.43
N GLY A 130 -6.09 -12.70 5.72
CA GLY A 130 -5.33 -11.84 4.82
C GLY A 130 -5.55 -10.34 5.00
N THR A 131 -5.56 -9.61 3.90
CA THR A 131 -5.82 -8.17 3.82
C THR A 131 -7.05 -7.92 2.97
N ARG A 132 -8.03 -7.21 3.53
CA ARG A 132 -9.24 -6.81 2.80
C ARG A 132 -9.03 -5.44 2.16
N LEU A 133 -9.37 -5.35 0.89
CA LEU A 133 -9.37 -4.13 0.09
C LEU A 133 -10.82 -3.75 -0.16
N THR A 134 -11.24 -2.58 0.31
CA THR A 134 -12.56 -2.04 0.00
C THR A 134 -12.44 -0.68 -0.65
N VAL A 135 -13.20 -0.47 -1.71
CA VAL A 135 -13.33 0.80 -2.41
C VAL A 135 -14.82 1.09 -2.62
N ASP A 136 -15.21 2.31 -2.33
CA ASP A 136 -16.52 2.87 -2.72
C ASP A 136 -16.28 4.19 -3.45
N GLY A 137 -16.59 4.20 -4.74
CA GLY A 137 -16.43 5.33 -5.63
C GLY A 137 -17.56 5.42 -6.65
N PRO A 138 -17.65 6.52 -7.40
CA PRO A 138 -18.80 6.79 -8.29
C PRO A 138 -19.02 5.72 -9.37
N ARG A 139 -17.91 5.14 -9.89
CA ARG A 139 -17.97 4.18 -10.99
C ARG A 139 -17.38 2.82 -10.63
N VAL A 140 -16.58 2.76 -9.53
CA VAL A 140 -15.87 1.55 -9.12
C VAL A 140 -16.19 1.26 -7.66
N ARG A 141 -16.65 0.05 -7.38
CA ARG A 141 -16.69 -0.52 -6.04
C ARG A 141 -15.87 -1.81 -6.01
N LEU A 142 -15.18 -2.04 -4.93
CA LEU A 142 -14.33 -3.22 -4.72
C LEU A 142 -14.54 -3.77 -3.31
N ASP A 143 -14.61 -5.07 -3.21
CA ASP A 143 -14.54 -5.82 -1.95
C ASP A 143 -13.77 -7.12 -2.20
N VAL A 144 -12.47 -7.10 -1.92
CA VAL A 144 -11.55 -8.19 -2.22
C VAL A 144 -10.70 -8.52 -1.00
N LEU A 145 -10.55 -9.80 -0.73
CA LEU A 145 -9.61 -10.37 0.22
C LEU A 145 -8.37 -10.87 -0.53
N ALA A 146 -7.24 -10.21 -0.32
CA ALA A 146 -5.92 -10.72 -0.68
C ALA A 146 -5.47 -11.67 0.44
N GLN A 147 -5.53 -12.98 0.17
CA GLN A 147 -5.26 -14.02 1.16
C GLN A 147 -3.78 -14.01 1.55
N ARG A 148 -3.49 -14.42 2.77
CA ARG A 148 -2.11 -14.64 3.23
C ARG A 148 -1.92 -16.12 3.51
N PRO A 149 -1.36 -16.89 2.57
CA PRO A 149 -1.04 -18.29 2.80
C PRO A 149 -0.09 -18.48 3.98
N GLU A 150 -0.11 -19.64 4.59
CA GLU A 150 0.86 -19.99 5.62
C GLU A 150 2.28 -19.93 5.07
N GLY A 151 3.21 -19.36 5.85
CA GLY A 151 4.61 -19.17 5.43
C GLY A 151 4.82 -18.07 4.38
N HIS A 152 3.78 -17.28 4.04
CA HIS A 152 3.93 -16.19 3.08
C HIS A 152 4.92 -15.13 3.55
N GLU A 153 5.88 -14.79 2.71
CA GLU A 153 6.90 -13.79 2.96
C GLU A 153 6.69 -12.55 2.08
N ALA A 154 7.05 -11.40 2.62
CA ALA A 154 7.11 -10.14 1.91
C ALA A 154 8.53 -9.57 1.98
N MET A 155 8.99 -8.92 0.93
CA MET A 155 10.31 -8.31 0.95
C MET A 155 10.21 -6.85 1.36
N GLY A 156 10.71 -6.52 2.55
CA GLY A 156 11.00 -5.15 2.96
C GLY A 156 12.46 -4.80 2.66
N VAL A 157 12.71 -3.59 2.15
CA VAL A 157 14.09 -3.14 1.87
C VAL A 157 14.25 -1.65 2.12
N VAL A 158 15.35 -1.28 2.75
CA VAL A 158 15.77 0.11 2.95
C VAL A 158 16.96 0.42 2.04
N VAL A 159 16.81 1.41 1.17
CA VAL A 159 17.87 1.91 0.29
C VAL A 159 18.32 3.29 0.79
N PRO A 160 19.51 3.42 1.38
CA PRO A 160 20.03 4.69 1.86
C PRO A 160 20.80 5.43 0.74
N TRP A 161 20.49 6.71 0.52
CA TRP A 161 21.34 7.63 -0.25
C TRP A 161 22.07 8.62 0.67
N SER A 162 21.49 8.92 1.82
CA SER A 162 22.09 9.68 2.92
C SER A 162 21.26 9.50 4.18
N ALA A 163 21.72 10.03 5.31
CA ALA A 163 20.96 10.03 6.55
C ALA A 163 19.58 10.71 6.46
N ARG A 164 19.33 11.51 5.42
CA ARG A 164 18.07 12.26 5.19
C ARG A 164 17.36 11.91 3.89
N ARG A 165 17.99 11.10 3.05
CA ARG A 165 17.41 10.62 1.78
C ARG A 165 17.52 9.11 1.74
N PHE A 166 16.42 8.45 1.83
CA PHE A 166 16.32 7.00 1.82
C PHE A 166 14.93 6.60 1.30
N GLN A 167 14.82 5.37 0.90
CA GLN A 167 13.56 4.74 0.55
C GLN A 167 13.39 3.47 1.37
N TYR A 168 12.21 3.27 1.93
CA TYR A 168 11.75 1.99 2.43
C TYR A 168 10.61 1.50 1.55
N THR A 169 10.68 0.26 1.11
CA THR A 169 9.65 -0.34 0.28
C THR A 169 9.36 -1.75 0.78
N VAL A 170 8.09 -2.10 0.85
CA VAL A 170 7.62 -3.49 1.03
C VAL A 170 7.04 -3.97 -0.29
N LYS A 171 7.45 -5.16 -0.72
CA LYS A 171 6.87 -5.91 -1.83
C LYS A 171 6.23 -7.16 -1.27
N ASP A 172 4.90 -7.14 -1.22
CA ASP A 172 4.05 -8.24 -0.77
C ASP A 172 3.25 -8.73 -1.99
N VAL A 173 3.80 -9.72 -2.69
CA VAL A 173 3.33 -10.11 -4.03
C VAL A 173 2.78 -11.53 -4.06
N ALA A 174 2.07 -11.87 -5.14
CA ALA A 174 1.56 -13.21 -5.42
C ALA A 174 0.62 -13.74 -4.32
N ARG A 175 -0.21 -12.89 -3.77
CA ARG A 175 -1.24 -13.26 -2.81
C ARG A 175 -2.51 -13.64 -3.55
N PRO A 176 -3.04 -14.85 -3.38
CA PRO A 176 -4.32 -15.23 -3.98
C PRO A 176 -5.41 -14.24 -3.56
N ALA A 177 -6.25 -13.83 -4.51
CA ALA A 177 -7.28 -12.83 -4.26
C ALA A 177 -8.66 -13.38 -4.60
N ARG A 178 -9.67 -13.02 -3.78
CA ARG A 178 -11.07 -13.38 -4.02
C ARG A 178 -12.01 -12.28 -3.56
N GLY A 179 -13.13 -12.15 -4.23
CA GLY A 179 -14.13 -11.14 -3.87
C GLY A 179 -14.93 -10.66 -5.07
N ARG A 180 -15.26 -9.38 -5.06
CA ARG A 180 -16.11 -8.77 -6.07
C ARG A 180 -15.60 -7.39 -6.48
N LEU A 181 -15.76 -7.09 -7.76
CA LEU A 181 -15.54 -5.81 -8.38
C LEU A 181 -16.85 -5.36 -9.04
N TRP A 182 -17.21 -4.10 -8.90
CA TRP A 182 -18.29 -3.47 -9.68
C TRP A 182 -17.71 -2.31 -10.49
N VAL A 183 -17.99 -2.32 -11.78
CA VAL A 183 -17.64 -1.24 -12.70
C VAL A 183 -18.92 -0.74 -13.35
N ASP A 184 -19.24 0.54 -13.20
CA ASP A 184 -20.47 1.17 -13.69
C ASP A 184 -21.74 0.36 -13.31
N GLY A 185 -21.75 -0.20 -12.10
CA GLY A 185 -22.86 -1.01 -11.58
C GLY A 185 -22.87 -2.48 -12.02
N VAL A 186 -21.99 -2.88 -12.93
CA VAL A 186 -21.86 -4.29 -13.36
C VAL A 186 -20.93 -5.05 -12.43
N GLU A 187 -21.41 -6.16 -11.89
CA GLU A 187 -20.64 -7.01 -10.98
C GLU A 187 -19.73 -7.99 -11.74
N HIS A 188 -18.48 -8.10 -11.28
CA HIS A 188 -17.48 -9.05 -11.75
C HIS A 188 -16.92 -9.84 -10.56
N THR A 189 -16.82 -11.13 -10.70
CA THR A 189 -16.21 -11.99 -9.68
C THR A 189 -14.69 -11.94 -9.77
N VAL A 190 -14.04 -11.73 -8.62
CA VAL A 190 -12.60 -11.98 -8.43
C VAL A 190 -12.50 -13.42 -7.91
N ALA A 191 -12.19 -14.36 -8.80
CA ALA A 191 -12.23 -15.78 -8.50
C ALA A 191 -11.00 -16.24 -7.74
N ASP A 192 -11.20 -17.11 -6.76
CA ASP A 192 -10.12 -17.81 -6.06
C ASP A 192 -9.40 -18.75 -7.02
N GLY A 193 -8.06 -18.78 -6.95
CA GLY A 193 -7.21 -19.60 -7.81
C GLY A 193 -6.75 -18.96 -9.13
N ASP A 194 -7.50 -17.97 -9.64
CA ASP A 194 -7.18 -17.28 -10.92
C ASP A 194 -6.86 -15.79 -10.74
N SER A 195 -6.82 -15.31 -9.49
CA SER A 195 -6.63 -13.89 -9.16
C SER A 195 -5.59 -13.72 -8.06
N TRP A 196 -4.74 -12.70 -8.18
CA TRP A 196 -3.69 -12.34 -7.20
C TRP A 196 -3.39 -10.83 -7.22
#